data_89b96c4b84eb77b2bb7c5cdda36af94d
#
_entry.id   89b96c4b84eb77b2bb7c5cdda36af94d
#
_cell.length_a   1.000
_cell.length_b   1.000
_cell.length_c   1.000
_cell.angle_alpha   90.00
_cell.angle_beta   90.00
_cell.angle_gamma   90.00
#
_symmetry.space_group_name_H-M   'P 1'
#
loop_
_entity.id
_entity.type
_entity.pdbx_description
1 polymer ?
#
loop_
_entity_poly.entity_id
_entity_poly.type
_entity_poly.pdbx_seq_one_letter_code
_entity_poly.pdbx_strand_id
1 'polypeptide(L)'
;MNYYLIGMMGSGKTTIGNLLSNKLEHNFFDIDQIIEENYKTTISNFFEIYGEKKFRDIESSMLKKLNGGIISCGGGIILNNDNISFMKDNGICILLKASTNTLKSRLNGNNLDHY
;
A
#
# COMPACT_ATOMS: atom_id res chain seq x y z
N MET A 1 11.05 -10.96 -3.18
CA MET A 1 10.95 -9.53 -3.52
C MET A 1 9.56 -9.02 -3.20
N ASN A 2 9.46 -7.86 -2.60
CA ASN A 2 8.19 -7.23 -2.29
C ASN A 2 7.82 -6.19 -3.34
N TYR A 3 6.52 -5.99 -3.53
CA TYR A 3 6.00 -4.92 -4.39
C TYR A 3 5.18 -3.99 -3.51
N TYR A 4 5.63 -2.76 -3.34
CA TYR A 4 4.97 -1.79 -2.48
C TYR A 4 4.14 -0.83 -3.32
N LEU A 5 2.82 -0.88 -3.13
CA LEU A 5 1.89 0.03 -3.79
C LEU A 5 1.67 1.23 -2.89
N ILE A 6 1.99 2.41 -3.37
CA ILE A 6 1.92 3.65 -2.60
C ILE A 6 0.96 4.59 -3.30
N GLY A 7 0.05 5.17 -2.54
CA GLY A 7 -0.90 6.11 -3.10
C GLY A 7 -1.94 6.52 -2.09
N MET A 8 -2.65 7.58 -2.41
CA MET A 8 -3.70 8.11 -1.56
C MET A 8 -4.97 7.24 -1.66
N MET A 9 -5.87 7.43 -0.69
CA MET A 9 -7.20 6.83 -0.75
C MET A 9 -7.87 7.18 -2.08
N GLY A 10 -8.49 6.18 -2.71
CA GLY A 10 -9.13 6.37 -4.00
C GLY A 10 -8.20 6.23 -5.20
N SER A 11 -6.92 6.00 -5.01
CA SER A 11 -5.97 5.81 -6.12
C SER A 11 -6.07 4.43 -6.79
N GLY A 12 -6.83 3.50 -6.20
CA GLY A 12 -7.01 2.17 -6.77
C GLY A 12 -6.05 1.12 -6.27
N LYS A 13 -5.39 1.34 -5.13
CA LYS A 13 -4.41 0.39 -4.58
C LYS A 13 -5.00 -1.02 -4.40
N THR A 14 -6.19 -1.13 -3.84
CA THR A 14 -6.82 -2.44 -3.61
C THR A 14 -7.10 -3.16 -4.93
N THR A 15 -7.65 -2.45 -5.90
CA THR A 15 -7.95 -3.02 -7.21
C THR A 15 -6.68 -3.48 -7.93
N ILE A 16 -5.68 -2.61 -7.98
CA ILE A 16 -4.42 -2.90 -8.65
C ILE A 16 -3.67 -4.00 -7.90
N GLY A 17 -3.69 -3.95 -6.56
CA GLY A 17 -3.05 -4.97 -5.74
C GLY A 17 -3.62 -6.36 -5.99
N ASN A 18 -4.93 -6.48 -6.09
CA ASN A 18 -5.57 -7.75 -6.39
C ASN A 18 -5.24 -8.24 -7.79
N LEU A 19 -5.21 -7.35 -8.77
CA LEU A 19 -4.84 -7.71 -10.13
C LEU A 19 -3.39 -8.23 -10.21
N LEU A 20 -2.47 -7.52 -9.58
CA LEU A 20 -1.06 -7.93 -9.56
C LEU A 20 -0.86 -9.22 -8.77
N SER A 21 -1.57 -9.38 -7.65
CA SER A 21 -1.51 -10.58 -6.85
C SER A 21 -1.90 -11.80 -7.67
N ASN A 22 -2.99 -11.69 -8.44
CA ASN A 22 -3.44 -12.78 -9.29
C ASN A 22 -2.45 -13.07 -10.43
N LYS A 23 -1.93 -12.03 -11.08
CA LYS A 23 -1.02 -12.20 -12.22
C LYS A 23 0.33 -12.75 -11.81
N LEU A 24 0.85 -12.32 -10.65
CA LEU A 24 2.17 -12.73 -10.18
C LEU A 24 2.12 -13.92 -9.24
N GLU A 25 0.93 -14.38 -8.89
CA GLU A 25 0.71 -15.46 -7.93
C GLU A 25 1.38 -15.16 -6.59
N HIS A 26 1.27 -13.91 -6.13
CA HIS A 26 1.79 -13.44 -4.84
C HIS A 26 0.64 -13.10 -3.89
N ASN A 27 0.93 -13.11 -2.60
CA ASN A 27 -0.01 -12.67 -1.59
C ASN A 27 -0.25 -11.15 -1.69
N PHE A 28 -1.43 -10.71 -1.28
CA PHE A 28 -1.76 -9.30 -1.19
C PHE A 28 -2.00 -8.91 0.26
N PHE A 29 -1.30 -7.87 0.72
CA PHE A 29 -1.42 -7.32 2.06
C PHE A 29 -1.80 -5.85 1.99
N ASP A 30 -2.79 -5.44 2.78
CA ASP A 30 -3.17 -4.04 2.93
C ASP A 30 -2.86 -3.63 4.37
N ILE A 31 -1.88 -2.75 4.54
CA ILE A 31 -1.43 -2.35 5.88
C ILE A 31 -2.56 -1.71 6.69
N ASP A 32 -3.32 -0.81 6.09
CA ASP A 32 -4.41 -0.13 6.79
C ASP A 32 -5.47 -1.13 7.26
N GLN A 33 -5.82 -2.09 6.40
CA GLN A 33 -6.79 -3.12 6.74
C GLN A 33 -6.28 -3.99 7.89
N ILE A 34 -5.02 -4.36 7.86
CA ILE A 34 -4.41 -5.17 8.93
C ILE A 34 -4.45 -4.42 10.26
N ILE A 35 -4.15 -3.12 10.24
CA ILE A 35 -4.20 -2.30 11.45
C ILE A 35 -5.64 -2.22 11.99
N GLU A 36 -6.60 -1.98 11.10
CA GLU A 36 -8.02 -1.92 11.50
C GLU A 36 -8.48 -3.23 12.13
N GLU A 37 -8.09 -4.35 11.57
CA GLU A 37 -8.45 -5.66 12.11
C GLU A 37 -7.78 -5.92 13.45
N ASN A 38 -6.50 -5.59 13.59
CA ASN A 38 -5.75 -5.81 14.81
C ASN A 38 -6.26 -4.97 15.99
N TYR A 39 -6.64 -3.73 15.72
CA TYR A 39 -7.10 -2.80 16.74
C TYR A 39 -8.62 -2.71 16.83
N LYS A 40 -9.33 -3.44 15.97
CA LYS A 40 -10.81 -3.51 15.95
C LYS A 40 -11.46 -2.15 15.88
N THR A 41 -10.92 -1.29 15.01
CA THR A 41 -11.41 0.08 14.84
C THR A 41 -11.10 0.55 13.42
N THR A 42 -11.73 1.64 13.01
CA THR A 42 -11.39 2.28 11.73
C THR A 42 -10.13 3.12 11.88
N ILE A 43 -9.46 3.41 10.76
CA ILE A 43 -8.28 4.28 10.78
C ILE A 43 -8.65 5.66 11.34
N SER A 44 -9.81 6.22 10.94
CA SER A 44 -10.27 7.51 11.47
C SER A 44 -10.39 7.50 12.98
N ASN A 45 -11.02 6.47 13.55
CA ASN A 45 -11.15 6.34 15.00
C ASN A 45 -9.80 6.11 15.66
N PHE A 46 -8.91 5.37 15.01
CA PHE A 46 -7.57 5.16 15.52
C PHE A 46 -6.83 6.49 15.70
N PHE A 47 -6.89 7.37 14.68
CA PHE A 47 -6.28 8.70 14.77
C PHE A 47 -6.86 9.52 15.92
N GLU A 48 -8.17 9.48 16.13
CA GLU A 48 -8.82 10.23 17.20
C GLU A 48 -8.40 9.72 18.59
N ILE A 49 -8.27 8.41 18.76
CA ILE A 49 -7.97 7.81 20.05
C ILE A 49 -6.48 7.86 20.35
N TYR A 50 -5.63 7.50 19.40
CA TYR A 50 -4.20 7.29 19.64
C TYR A 50 -3.29 8.35 19.00
N GLY A 51 -3.80 9.12 18.04
CA GLY A 51 -3.06 10.17 17.37
C GLY A 51 -2.23 9.66 16.18
N GLU A 52 -1.77 10.62 15.38
CA GLU A 52 -1.03 10.32 14.14
C GLU A 52 0.30 9.64 14.41
N LYS A 53 1.05 10.11 15.42
CA LYS A 53 2.36 9.55 15.69
C LYS A 53 2.29 8.05 16.00
N LYS A 54 1.31 7.65 16.80
CA LYS A 54 1.12 6.24 17.14
C LYS A 54 0.79 5.42 15.90
N PHE A 55 -0.07 5.96 15.04
CA PHE A 55 -0.42 5.31 13.78
C PHE A 55 0.82 5.11 12.91
N ARG A 56 1.64 6.16 12.74
CA ARG A 56 2.83 6.08 11.91
C ARG A 56 3.85 5.07 12.46
N ASP A 57 3.97 4.96 13.77
CA ASP A 57 4.86 3.98 14.38
C ASP A 57 4.38 2.55 14.10
N ILE A 58 3.08 2.31 14.20
CA ILE A 58 2.49 1.00 13.92
C ILE A 58 2.57 0.67 12.43
N GLU A 59 2.29 1.63 11.57
CA GLU A 59 2.40 1.49 10.13
C GLU A 59 3.81 1.07 9.72
N SER A 60 4.82 1.75 10.24
CA SER A 60 6.23 1.44 9.96
C SER A 60 6.63 0.06 10.47
N SER A 61 6.17 -0.29 11.67
CA SER A 61 6.43 -1.61 12.23
C SER A 61 5.80 -2.72 11.39
N MET A 62 4.56 -2.50 10.94
CA MET A 62 3.85 -3.48 10.10
C MET A 62 4.53 -3.64 8.75
N LEU A 63 4.97 -2.54 8.14
CA LEU A 63 5.68 -2.55 6.87
C LEU A 63 6.88 -3.50 6.93
N LYS A 64 7.63 -3.46 8.03
CA LYS A 64 8.85 -4.25 8.18
C LYS A 64 8.60 -5.72 8.47
N LYS A 65 7.39 -6.07 8.89
CA LYS A 65 7.02 -7.45 9.18
C LYS A 65 6.50 -8.21 7.97
N LEU A 66 5.96 -7.51 6.98
CA LEU A 66 5.38 -8.13 5.80
C LEU A 66 6.45 -8.46 4.77
N ASN A 67 6.37 -9.65 4.20
CA ASN A 67 7.36 -10.11 3.24
C ASN A 67 6.72 -11.07 2.23
N GLY A 68 7.24 -11.03 1.00
CA GLY A 68 6.87 -12.00 -0.02
C GLY A 68 5.55 -11.73 -0.71
N GLY A 69 5.20 -10.46 -0.95
CA GLY A 69 3.94 -10.18 -1.61
C GLY A 69 3.81 -8.77 -2.15
N ILE A 70 2.56 -8.47 -2.49
CA ILE A 70 2.12 -7.13 -2.88
C ILE A 70 1.61 -6.44 -1.63
N ILE A 71 2.20 -5.31 -1.26
CA ILE A 71 1.91 -4.62 -0.01
C ILE A 71 1.35 -3.24 -0.33
N SER A 72 0.07 -3.03 -0.01
CA SER A 72 -0.60 -1.75 -0.19
C SER A 72 -0.30 -0.85 1.01
N CYS A 73 0.28 0.31 0.73
CA CYS A 73 0.70 1.29 1.73
C CYS A 73 -0.05 2.60 1.53
N GLY A 74 -0.41 3.27 2.61
CA GLY A 74 -0.96 4.61 2.53
C GLY A 74 0.08 5.62 2.06
N GLY A 75 -0.37 6.76 1.53
CA GLY A 75 0.53 7.79 1.01
C GLY A 75 1.49 8.37 2.05
N GLY A 76 1.10 8.33 3.32
CA GLY A 76 1.95 8.85 4.39
C GLY A 76 3.15 7.98 4.75
N ILE A 77 3.23 6.77 4.20
CA ILE A 77 4.37 5.87 4.47
C ILE A 77 5.70 6.50 4.06
N ILE A 78 5.68 7.35 3.04
CA ILE A 78 6.89 7.98 2.50
C ILE A 78 7.35 9.20 3.31
N LEU A 79 6.60 9.62 4.33
CA LEU A 79 7.02 10.72 5.20
C LEU A 79 8.21 10.34 6.08
N ASN A 80 8.48 9.06 6.24
CA ASN A 80 9.59 8.55 7.01
C ASN A 80 10.65 7.99 6.07
N ASN A 81 11.85 8.58 6.09
CA ASN A 81 12.95 8.17 5.23
C ASN A 81 13.39 6.72 5.48
N ASP A 82 13.29 6.23 6.71
CA ASP A 82 13.61 4.85 7.01
C ASP A 82 12.69 3.87 6.29
N ASN A 83 11.40 4.23 6.15
CA ASN A 83 10.46 3.42 5.38
C ASN A 83 10.85 3.36 3.91
N ILE A 84 11.23 4.50 3.34
CA ILE A 84 11.66 4.56 1.95
C ILE A 84 12.88 3.67 1.72
N SER A 85 13.88 3.78 2.58
CA SER A 85 15.09 2.96 2.48
C SER A 85 14.77 1.47 2.61
N PHE A 86 13.93 1.13 3.57
CA PHE A 86 13.51 -0.26 3.77
C PHE A 86 12.82 -0.83 2.54
N MET A 87 11.88 -0.07 1.96
CA MET A 87 11.16 -0.54 0.78
C MET A 87 12.07 -0.70 -0.43
N LYS A 88 13.01 0.22 -0.63
CA LYS A 88 13.98 0.13 -1.74
C LYS A 88 14.91 -1.06 -1.58
N ASP A 89 15.30 -1.37 -0.36
CA ASP A 89 16.19 -2.50 -0.09
C ASP A 89 15.49 -3.85 -0.24
N ASN A 90 14.17 -3.88 -0.09
CA ASN A 90 13.41 -5.13 -0.05
C ASN A 90 12.49 -5.35 -1.26
N GLY A 91 12.40 -4.41 -2.17
CA GLY A 91 11.52 -4.59 -3.30
C GLY A 91 11.41 -3.40 -4.23
N ILE A 92 10.28 -3.34 -4.92
CA ILE A 92 9.98 -2.31 -5.90
C ILE A 92 8.82 -1.46 -5.39
N CYS A 93 8.98 -0.14 -5.45
CA CYS A 93 7.93 0.79 -5.07
C CYS A 93 7.16 1.26 -6.30
N ILE A 94 5.85 1.17 -6.25
CA ILE A 94 4.96 1.57 -7.35
C ILE A 94 4.05 2.67 -6.82
N LEU A 95 4.17 3.87 -7.37
CA LEU A 95 3.36 5.01 -6.97
C LEU A 95 2.16 5.14 -7.89
N LEU A 96 0.97 5.04 -7.32
CA LEU A 96 -0.29 5.15 -8.06
C LEU A 96 -0.78 6.59 -8.01
N LYS A 97 -0.89 7.21 -9.17
CA LYS A 97 -1.27 8.63 -9.31
C LYS A 97 -2.61 8.85 -10.01
N ALA A 98 -3.19 7.79 -10.58
CA ALA A 98 -4.42 7.90 -11.35
C ALA A 98 -5.60 7.29 -10.59
N SER A 99 -6.82 7.64 -11.02
CA SER A 99 -8.02 7.06 -10.43
C SER A 99 -8.12 5.57 -10.76
N THR A 100 -8.93 4.84 -9.98
CA THR A 100 -9.18 3.43 -10.21
C THR A 100 -9.65 3.14 -11.63
N ASN A 101 -10.60 3.93 -12.13
CA ASN A 101 -11.14 3.73 -13.47
C ASN A 101 -10.08 3.94 -14.54
N THR A 102 -9.25 4.97 -14.39
CA THR A 102 -8.16 5.25 -15.32
C THR A 102 -7.15 4.11 -15.32
N LEU A 103 -6.77 3.63 -14.14
CA LEU A 103 -5.80 2.54 -14.02
C LEU A 103 -6.35 1.24 -14.62
N LYS A 104 -7.59 0.90 -14.36
CA LYS A 104 -8.23 -0.28 -14.95
C LYS A 104 -8.24 -0.21 -16.47
N SER A 105 -8.60 0.93 -17.01
CA SER A 105 -8.65 1.14 -18.46
C SER A 105 -7.27 0.92 -19.08
N ARG A 106 -6.22 1.44 -18.46
CA ARG A 106 -4.85 1.30 -18.97
C ARG A 106 -4.31 -0.13 -18.85
N LEU A 107 -4.65 -0.81 -17.76
CA LEU A 107 -4.22 -2.21 -17.56
C LEU A 107 -4.91 -3.17 -18.50
N ASN A 108 -6.16 -2.89 -18.87
CA ASN A 108 -6.94 -3.73 -19.77
C ASN A 108 -6.82 -3.31 -21.23
N GLY A 109 -6.25 -2.14 -21.52
CA GLY A 109 -6.05 -1.62 -22.86
C GLY A 109 -4.59 -1.70 -23.29
N ASN A 110 -4.23 -0.85 -24.23
CA ASN A 110 -2.91 -0.85 -24.86
C ASN A 110 -2.00 0.27 -24.34
N ASN A 111 -2.28 0.82 -23.16
CA ASN A 111 -1.59 2.01 -22.64
C ASN A 111 -0.74 1.70 -21.43
N LEU A 112 -0.28 0.45 -21.26
CA LEU A 112 0.54 0.05 -20.12
C LEU A 112 1.88 0.76 -20.08
N ASP A 113 2.39 1.15 -21.22
CA ASP A 113 3.67 1.85 -21.36
C ASP A 113 3.64 3.29 -20.84
N HIS A 114 2.46 3.79 -20.45
CA HIS A 114 2.32 5.11 -19.83
C HIS A 114 2.57 5.08 -18.32
N TYR A 115 2.84 3.95 -17.80
CA TYR A 115 3.24 3.75 -16.40
C TYR A 115 4.70 3.30 -16.35
#